data_42b72f69a61ddca9046f0460a0eb8941
#
_entry.id   42b72f69a61ddca9046f0460a0eb8941
#
_cell.length_a   1.000
_cell.length_b   1.000
_cell.length_c   1.000
_cell.angle_alpha   90.00
_cell.angle_beta   90.00
_cell.angle_gamma   90.00
#
_symmetry.space_group_name_H-M   'P 1'
#
loop_
_entity.id
_entity.type
_entity.pdbx_description
1 polymer ?
#
loop_
_entity_poly.entity_id
_entity_poly.type
_entity_poly.pdbx_seq_one_letter_code
_entity_poly.pdbx_strand_id
1 'polypeptide(L)'
;MDKRIFLKRLGLASFSLMASRFLFASEIEDIDNGPISEETFPEGGKFTLPKLPYAFNALEPNIDAQTMEIHYTKHHQGYVDNLNAAIAGKPAAGYSLEKICSMANNTDMATRNNAGGHFNHSMFWQSMTPNGQGKPSGALATAIDNNFGSFDKFKEKFEAEAKTRFGSGWAWLVKGANGKLYVYSTPNQDNPLMSKLGFKGTPLLGLDVWEHAYYLKYQN
;
A
#
# COMPACT_ATOMS: atom_id res chain seq x y z
N MET A 1 -18.33 16.48 -3.30
CA MET A 1 -18.79 15.08 -3.14
C MET A 1 -17.66 14.28 -2.54
N ASP A 2 -17.99 13.63 -1.49
CA ASP A 2 -17.20 13.20 -0.37
C ASP A 2 -16.27 12.01 -0.71
N LYS A 3 -15.05 11.99 -0.16
CA LYS A 3 -14.16 10.83 0.09
C LYS A 3 -14.95 9.53 0.37
N ARG A 4 -16.13 9.65 0.95
CA ARG A 4 -17.08 8.56 1.25
C ARG A 4 -17.62 7.84 0.00
N ILE A 5 -17.85 8.54 -1.12
CA ILE A 5 -18.36 7.94 -2.36
C ILE A 5 -17.25 7.21 -3.10
N PHE A 6 -16.05 7.78 -3.15
CA PHE A 6 -14.86 7.11 -3.66
C PHE A 6 -14.64 5.78 -2.94
N LEU A 7 -14.63 5.80 -1.60
CA LEU A 7 -14.42 4.61 -0.77
C LEU A 7 -15.53 3.56 -0.92
N LYS A 8 -16.79 3.95 -1.08
CA LYS A 8 -17.90 3.03 -1.35
C LYS A 8 -17.77 2.31 -2.69
N ARG A 9 -17.28 3.00 -3.72
CA ARG A 9 -17.12 2.44 -5.07
C ARG A 9 -15.85 1.59 -5.20
N LEU A 10 -14.76 1.97 -4.55
CA LEU A 10 -13.54 1.16 -4.49
C LEU A 10 -13.79 -0.18 -3.79
N GLY A 11 -14.59 -0.19 -2.74
CA GLY A 11 -14.93 -1.41 -1.99
C GLY A 11 -15.71 -2.47 -2.77
N LEU A 12 -16.24 -2.13 -3.94
CA LEU A 12 -17.03 -3.07 -4.77
C LEU A 12 -16.25 -3.69 -5.93
N ALA A 13 -15.10 -3.12 -6.33
CA ALA A 13 -14.49 -3.51 -7.61
C ALA A 13 -13.06 -4.03 -7.57
N SER A 14 -12.31 -3.89 -6.47
CA SER A 14 -10.85 -3.91 -6.59
C SER A 14 -10.07 -4.77 -5.60
N PHE A 15 -10.69 -5.49 -4.68
CA PHE A 15 -9.94 -6.34 -3.75
C PHE A 15 -9.76 -7.74 -4.33
N SER A 16 -8.73 -7.93 -5.13
CA SER A 16 -8.41 -9.23 -5.72
C SER A 16 -7.05 -9.77 -5.29
N LEU A 17 -7.10 -10.97 -4.87
CA LEU A 17 -6.23 -12.16 -5.00
C LEU A 17 -4.71 -12.08 -4.70
N MET A 18 -4.02 -10.95 -4.66
CA MET A 18 -2.59 -10.97 -4.37
C MET A 18 -2.24 -11.06 -2.87
N ALA A 19 -3.15 -10.70 -1.99
CA ALA A 19 -2.95 -10.87 -0.54
C ALA A 19 -2.87 -12.34 -0.09
N SER A 20 -3.28 -13.31 -0.91
CA SER A 20 -3.13 -14.74 -0.62
C SER A 20 -1.68 -15.21 -0.62
N ARG A 21 -0.77 -14.53 -1.34
CA ARG A 21 0.66 -14.88 -1.35
C ARG A 21 1.39 -14.51 -0.05
N PHE A 22 0.89 -13.55 0.71
CA PHE A 22 1.54 -13.07 1.94
C PHE A 22 1.22 -13.90 3.20
N LEU A 23 0.23 -14.79 3.16
CA LEU A 23 -0.17 -15.57 4.33
C LEU A 23 0.50 -16.94 4.45
N PHE A 24 1.14 -17.44 3.39
CA PHE A 24 1.72 -18.79 3.36
C PHE A 24 3.09 -18.95 4.04
N ALA A 25 3.70 -17.90 4.55
CA ALA A 25 5.05 -17.98 5.13
C ALA A 25 5.12 -18.52 6.56
N SER A 26 4.05 -19.06 7.15
CA SER A 26 4.07 -19.51 8.55
C SER A 26 3.76 -20.99 8.79
N GLU A 27 3.57 -21.82 7.77
CA GLU A 27 3.21 -23.23 7.96
C GLU A 27 4.08 -24.25 7.21
N ILE A 28 5.24 -23.85 6.71
CA ILE A 28 6.16 -24.80 6.07
C ILE A 28 7.55 -24.58 6.64
N GLU A 29 7.90 -25.37 7.64
CA GLU A 29 9.29 -25.78 7.85
C GLU A 29 9.68 -26.58 6.59
N ASP A 30 10.78 -26.17 5.92
CA ASP A 30 11.36 -26.81 4.73
C ASP A 30 10.68 -26.57 3.36
N ILE A 31 10.46 -25.31 2.97
CA ILE A 31 10.54 -24.94 1.57
C ILE A 31 11.43 -23.71 1.43
N ASP A 32 12.50 -23.94 0.65
CA ASP A 32 13.44 -22.98 0.09
C ASP A 32 12.92 -21.52 0.10
N ASN A 33 13.73 -20.62 0.67
CA ASN A 33 13.48 -19.17 0.77
C ASN A 33 13.15 -18.52 -0.58
N GLY A 34 11.97 -18.82 -1.12
CA GLY A 34 11.37 -18.06 -2.19
C GLY A 34 10.92 -16.70 -1.63
N PRO A 35 11.30 -15.58 -2.23
CA PRO A 35 11.17 -14.26 -1.63
C PRO A 35 9.71 -13.91 -1.37
N ILE A 36 9.42 -13.64 -0.10
CA ILE A 36 8.26 -12.87 0.33
C ILE A 36 8.47 -11.47 -0.24
N SER A 37 7.79 -11.15 -1.34
CA SER A 37 8.07 -10.04 -2.23
C SER A 37 9.58 -9.90 -2.53
N GLU A 38 10.00 -9.99 -3.76
CA GLU A 38 11.37 -9.59 -4.11
C GLU A 38 11.63 -8.24 -3.46
N GLU A 39 12.54 -8.20 -2.47
CA GLU A 39 12.94 -6.94 -1.86
C GLU A 39 13.33 -6.00 -2.99
N THR A 40 12.71 -4.81 -3.02
CA THR A 40 12.94 -3.84 -4.09
C THR A 40 14.29 -3.18 -3.89
N PHE A 41 15.33 -3.78 -4.46
CA PHE A 41 16.68 -3.19 -4.45
C PHE A 41 16.84 -2.16 -5.57
N PRO A 42 17.62 -1.11 -5.32
CA PRO A 42 17.94 -0.12 -6.35
C PRO A 42 18.90 -0.72 -7.38
N GLU A 43 18.48 -0.80 -8.65
CA GLU A 43 19.38 -1.16 -9.76
C GLU A 43 20.43 -0.07 -9.96
N GLY A 44 21.72 -0.46 -9.92
CA GLY A 44 22.83 0.50 -10.04
C GLY A 44 22.80 1.62 -8.98
N GLY A 45 22.18 1.37 -7.81
CA GLY A 45 22.04 2.35 -6.72
C GLY A 45 20.88 3.33 -6.90
N LYS A 46 19.94 3.07 -7.80
CA LYS A 46 18.74 3.90 -8.03
C LYS A 46 17.47 3.07 -8.10
N PHE A 47 16.44 3.54 -7.42
CA PHE A 47 15.08 3.02 -7.59
C PHE A 47 14.49 3.48 -8.92
N THR A 48 13.62 2.66 -9.50
CA THR A 48 12.89 2.96 -10.74
C THR A 48 11.39 2.85 -10.51
N LEU A 49 10.60 3.53 -11.33
CA LEU A 49 9.15 3.43 -11.28
C LEU A 49 8.73 2.02 -11.75
N PRO A 50 8.11 1.19 -10.89
CA PRO A 50 7.72 -0.17 -11.26
C PRO A 50 6.61 -0.12 -12.33
N LYS A 51 6.66 -1.04 -13.30
CA LYS A 51 5.67 -1.11 -14.37
C LYS A 51 4.26 -1.32 -13.80
N LEU A 52 3.30 -0.53 -14.26
CA LEU A 52 1.90 -0.69 -13.92
C LEU A 52 1.37 -2.01 -14.51
N PRO A 53 0.66 -2.87 -13.75
CA PRO A 53 0.21 -4.18 -14.23
C PRO A 53 -1.01 -4.12 -15.18
N TYR A 54 -1.59 -2.94 -15.40
CA TYR A 54 -2.78 -2.71 -16.23
C TYR A 54 -2.71 -1.31 -16.90
N ALA A 55 -3.56 -1.08 -17.90
CA ALA A 55 -3.68 0.22 -18.57
C ALA A 55 -4.34 1.28 -17.65
N PHE A 56 -4.10 2.56 -17.89
CA PHE A 56 -4.65 3.64 -17.07
C PHE A 56 -6.18 3.64 -17.00
N ASN A 57 -6.88 3.25 -18.07
CA ASN A 57 -8.35 3.17 -18.10
C ASN A 57 -8.94 1.85 -17.57
N ALA A 58 -8.10 0.92 -17.15
CA ALA A 58 -8.56 -0.43 -16.80
C ALA A 58 -9.40 -0.49 -15.50
N LEU A 59 -9.30 0.54 -14.65
CA LEU A 59 -10.06 0.62 -13.38
C LEU A 59 -11.35 1.44 -13.49
N GLU A 60 -11.70 1.88 -14.70
CA GLU A 60 -12.99 2.55 -14.91
C GLU A 60 -14.16 1.57 -14.69
N PRO A 61 -15.30 2.06 -14.24
CA PRO A 61 -15.64 3.46 -13.94
C PRO A 61 -15.24 3.92 -12.53
N ASN A 62 -14.50 3.16 -11.74
CA ASN A 62 -14.22 3.47 -10.34
C ASN A 62 -13.11 4.54 -10.19
N ILE A 63 -12.00 4.37 -10.92
CA ILE A 63 -10.93 5.35 -11.02
C ILE A 63 -10.77 5.68 -12.51
N ASP A 64 -10.82 6.96 -12.86
CA ASP A 64 -10.68 7.40 -14.25
C ASP A 64 -9.24 7.35 -14.74
N ALA A 65 -9.07 7.26 -16.07
CA ALA A 65 -7.77 7.16 -16.70
C ALA A 65 -6.85 8.35 -16.38
N GLN A 66 -7.38 9.56 -16.30
CA GLN A 66 -6.61 10.77 -16.03
C GLN A 66 -6.07 10.75 -14.59
N THR A 67 -6.90 10.36 -13.62
CA THR A 67 -6.46 10.16 -12.23
C THR A 67 -5.32 9.14 -12.18
N MET A 68 -5.47 7.98 -12.85
CA MET A 68 -4.45 6.93 -12.88
C MET A 68 -3.13 7.42 -13.49
N GLU A 69 -3.20 8.11 -14.64
CA GLU A 69 -2.03 8.63 -15.33
C GLU A 69 -1.27 9.63 -14.48
N ILE A 70 -1.94 10.63 -13.92
CA ILE A 70 -1.31 11.66 -13.07
C ILE A 70 -0.76 11.05 -11.80
N HIS A 71 -1.53 10.18 -11.14
CA HIS A 71 -1.14 9.55 -9.89
C HIS A 71 0.11 8.68 -10.05
N TYR A 72 0.22 7.93 -11.16
CA TYR A 72 1.38 7.11 -11.46
C TYR A 72 2.56 7.92 -12.01
N THR A 73 2.35 8.75 -13.07
CA THR A 73 3.47 9.39 -13.80
C THR A 73 3.99 10.65 -13.13
N LYS A 74 3.21 11.29 -12.24
CA LYS A 74 3.61 12.52 -11.53
C LYS A 74 3.86 12.26 -10.05
N HIS A 75 2.86 11.74 -9.32
CA HIS A 75 3.02 11.55 -7.87
C HIS A 75 3.99 10.41 -7.55
N HIS A 76 3.76 9.19 -8.08
CA HIS A 76 4.66 8.07 -7.79
C HIS A 76 6.06 8.30 -8.37
N GLN A 77 6.19 8.75 -9.63
CA GLN A 77 7.49 9.09 -10.22
C GLN A 77 8.21 10.15 -9.38
N GLY A 78 7.51 11.16 -8.89
CA GLY A 78 8.09 12.19 -8.04
C GLY A 78 8.68 11.62 -6.74
N TYR A 79 8.00 10.64 -6.11
CA TYR A 79 8.55 9.96 -4.94
C TYR A 79 9.82 9.15 -5.28
N VAL A 80 9.85 8.47 -6.42
CA VAL A 80 11.04 7.74 -6.89
C VAL A 80 12.23 8.68 -7.10
N ASP A 81 12.03 9.77 -7.84
CA ASP A 81 13.07 10.74 -8.17
C ASP A 81 13.62 11.42 -6.90
N ASN A 82 12.73 11.85 -6.01
CA ASN A 82 13.10 12.49 -4.75
C ASN A 82 13.77 11.52 -3.77
N LEU A 83 13.36 10.24 -3.75
CA LEU A 83 14.04 9.22 -2.95
C LEU A 83 15.48 9.03 -3.43
N ASN A 84 15.68 8.86 -4.75
CA ASN A 84 17.01 8.73 -5.33
C ASN A 84 17.90 9.93 -5.00
N ALA A 85 17.36 11.13 -5.06
CA ALA A 85 18.09 12.33 -4.66
C ALA A 85 18.41 12.35 -3.15
N ALA A 86 17.47 11.94 -2.31
CA ALA A 86 17.62 11.94 -0.85
C ALA A 86 18.67 10.95 -0.34
N ILE A 87 18.83 9.79 -1.03
CA ILE A 87 19.77 8.74 -0.62
C ILE A 87 21.13 8.78 -1.37
N ALA A 88 21.28 9.66 -2.35
CA ALA A 88 22.50 9.76 -3.15
C ALA A 88 23.72 9.97 -2.25
N GLY A 89 24.77 9.12 -2.43
CA GLY A 89 25.98 9.16 -1.62
C GLY A 89 25.84 8.70 -0.17
N LYS A 90 24.67 8.27 0.25
CA LYS A 90 24.43 7.72 1.60
C LYS A 90 24.45 6.17 1.57
N PRO A 91 24.73 5.49 2.72
CA PRO A 91 24.63 4.03 2.81
C PRO A 91 23.26 3.49 2.40
N ALA A 92 22.20 4.27 2.56
CA ALA A 92 20.83 3.92 2.17
C ALA A 92 20.68 3.62 0.67
N ALA A 93 21.57 4.12 -0.20
CA ALA A 93 21.57 3.79 -1.64
C ALA A 93 21.84 2.31 -1.93
N GLY A 94 22.36 1.54 -0.97
CA GLY A 94 22.57 0.09 -1.08
C GLY A 94 21.52 -0.75 -0.33
N TYR A 95 20.48 -0.14 0.23
CA TYR A 95 19.45 -0.85 0.99
C TYR A 95 18.19 -1.09 0.16
N SER A 96 17.46 -2.17 0.50
CA SER A 96 16.11 -2.37 -0.05
C SER A 96 15.15 -1.27 0.42
N LEU A 97 14.09 -1.05 -0.35
CA LEU A 97 13.08 -0.05 -0.05
C LEU A 97 12.43 -0.29 1.31
N GLU A 98 12.14 -1.57 1.63
CA GLU A 98 11.59 -2.01 2.91
C GLU A 98 12.54 -1.70 4.06
N LYS A 99 13.84 -1.93 3.84
CA LYS A 99 14.88 -1.57 4.83
C LYS A 99 14.93 -0.08 5.08
N ILE A 100 14.87 0.73 4.02
CA ILE A 100 14.84 2.20 4.16
C ILE A 100 13.60 2.64 4.94
N CYS A 101 12.40 2.10 4.61
CA CYS A 101 11.19 2.36 5.36
C CYS A 101 11.33 1.98 6.85
N SER A 102 11.90 0.81 7.15
CA SER A 102 12.09 0.35 8.54
C SER A 102 13.04 1.23 9.37
N MET A 103 13.90 1.98 8.69
CA MET A 103 14.86 2.92 9.31
C MET A 103 14.31 4.35 9.41
N ALA A 104 13.12 4.62 8.84
CA ALA A 104 12.51 5.95 8.83
C ALA A 104 12.42 6.55 10.24
N ASN A 105 12.70 7.83 10.34
CA ASN A 105 12.73 8.59 11.60
C ASN A 105 12.30 10.05 11.38
N ASN A 106 12.25 10.83 12.44
CA ASN A 106 11.81 12.22 12.40
C ASN A 106 12.91 13.22 12.01
N THR A 107 14.15 12.78 11.77
CA THR A 107 15.28 13.67 11.44
C THR A 107 15.61 13.71 9.95
N ASP A 108 15.22 12.66 9.19
CA ASP A 108 15.39 12.61 7.72
C ASP A 108 14.02 12.49 7.05
N MET A 109 13.29 13.60 7.02
CA MET A 109 11.94 13.67 6.45
C MET A 109 11.93 13.42 4.93
N ALA A 110 13.00 13.80 4.23
CA ALA A 110 13.10 13.58 2.79
C ALA A 110 13.13 12.09 2.47
N THR A 111 14.02 11.33 3.10
CA THR A 111 14.08 9.86 2.93
C THR A 111 12.79 9.20 3.42
N ARG A 112 12.27 9.55 4.59
CA ARG A 112 11.03 9.01 5.16
C ARG A 112 9.84 9.16 4.20
N ASN A 113 9.57 10.38 3.77
CA ASN A 113 8.39 10.67 2.94
C ASN A 113 8.51 10.03 1.55
N ASN A 114 9.68 10.06 0.95
CA ASN A 114 9.85 9.59 -0.43
C ASN A 114 9.99 8.04 -0.48
N ALA A 115 10.65 7.42 0.49
CA ALA A 115 10.67 5.96 0.60
C ALA A 115 9.27 5.41 0.91
N GLY A 116 8.57 6.05 1.85
CA GLY A 116 7.18 5.71 2.15
C GLY A 116 6.29 5.86 0.92
N GLY A 117 6.37 7.00 0.23
CA GLY A 117 5.60 7.25 -0.99
C GLY A 117 5.86 6.23 -2.08
N HIS A 118 7.13 5.91 -2.34
CA HIS A 118 7.47 4.88 -3.33
C HIS A 118 6.94 3.50 -2.95
N PHE A 119 7.15 3.06 -1.71
CA PHE A 119 6.64 1.78 -1.22
C PHE A 119 5.11 1.70 -1.26
N ASN A 120 4.43 2.70 -0.72
CA ASN A 120 2.97 2.72 -0.61
C ASN A 120 2.30 2.62 -1.99
N HIS A 121 2.79 3.41 -2.96
CA HIS A 121 2.24 3.41 -4.31
C HIS A 121 2.57 2.11 -5.07
N SER A 122 3.78 1.55 -4.92
CA SER A 122 4.13 0.26 -5.51
C SER A 122 3.17 -0.84 -5.06
N MET A 123 2.87 -0.90 -3.77
CA MET A 123 1.91 -1.84 -3.20
C MET A 123 0.47 -1.54 -3.65
N PHE A 124 0.08 -0.26 -3.74
CA PHE A 124 -1.26 0.16 -4.14
C PHE A 124 -1.61 -0.31 -5.55
N TRP A 125 -0.69 -0.14 -6.52
CA TRP A 125 -0.92 -0.61 -7.89
C TRP A 125 -1.13 -2.12 -7.97
N GLN A 126 -0.40 -2.89 -7.20
CA GLN A 126 -0.51 -4.35 -7.16
C GLN A 126 -1.78 -4.84 -6.43
N SER A 127 -2.35 -4.03 -5.53
CA SER A 127 -3.54 -4.40 -4.78
C SER A 127 -4.85 -4.16 -5.54
N MET A 128 -4.81 -3.55 -6.73
CA MET A 128 -5.96 -3.29 -7.58
C MET A 128 -5.94 -4.14 -8.85
N THR A 129 -7.12 -4.52 -9.35
CA THR A 129 -7.28 -5.26 -10.60
C THR A 129 -8.58 -4.91 -11.30
N PRO A 130 -8.61 -4.87 -12.65
CA PRO A 130 -9.83 -4.59 -13.41
C PRO A 130 -10.96 -5.59 -13.15
N ASN A 131 -10.60 -6.85 -12.87
CA ASN A 131 -11.54 -7.97 -12.74
C ASN A 131 -11.59 -8.49 -11.30
N GLY A 132 -11.59 -7.60 -10.31
CA GLY A 132 -11.67 -7.96 -8.90
C GLY A 132 -12.94 -8.72 -8.56
N GLN A 133 -12.82 -9.82 -7.80
CA GLN A 133 -13.96 -10.65 -7.39
C GLN A 133 -14.73 -10.08 -6.19
N GLY A 134 -14.39 -8.91 -5.72
CA GLY A 134 -15.09 -8.21 -4.63
C GLY A 134 -14.86 -8.77 -3.23
N LYS A 135 -14.38 -10.00 -3.08
CA LYS A 135 -14.05 -10.62 -1.79
C LYS A 135 -12.77 -11.44 -1.88
N PRO A 136 -11.98 -11.50 -0.80
CA PRO A 136 -10.83 -12.39 -0.73
C PRO A 136 -11.28 -13.86 -0.67
N SER A 137 -10.36 -14.76 -1.01
CA SER A 137 -10.55 -16.21 -0.91
C SER A 137 -9.39 -16.87 -0.16
N GLY A 138 -9.51 -18.18 0.10
CA GLY A 138 -8.45 -18.97 0.71
C GLY A 138 -8.04 -18.49 2.12
N ALA A 139 -6.76 -18.57 2.43
CA ALA A 139 -6.23 -18.27 3.76
C ALA A 139 -6.51 -16.83 4.22
N LEU A 140 -6.51 -15.85 3.29
CA LEU A 140 -6.83 -14.47 3.64
C LEU A 140 -8.30 -14.32 4.09
N ALA A 141 -9.24 -14.96 3.40
CA ALA A 141 -10.65 -14.94 3.80
C ALA A 141 -10.83 -15.53 5.21
N THR A 142 -10.23 -16.70 5.45
CA THR A 142 -10.24 -17.35 6.77
C THR A 142 -9.63 -16.46 7.86
N ALA A 143 -8.48 -15.83 7.58
CA ALA A 143 -7.85 -14.93 8.54
C ALA A 143 -8.70 -13.68 8.83
N ILE A 144 -9.37 -13.13 7.83
CA ILE A 144 -10.30 -12.00 7.99
C ILE A 144 -11.48 -12.42 8.87
N ASP A 145 -12.11 -13.56 8.59
CA ASP A 145 -13.24 -14.04 9.38
C ASP A 145 -12.85 -14.32 10.83
N ASN A 146 -11.68 -14.93 11.07
CA ASN A 146 -11.15 -15.20 12.40
C ASN A 146 -10.83 -13.91 13.19
N ASN A 147 -10.35 -12.84 12.54
CA ASN A 147 -9.94 -11.61 13.22
C ASN A 147 -11.06 -10.56 13.35
N PHE A 148 -12.00 -10.53 12.39
CA PHE A 148 -13.04 -9.51 12.34
C PHE A 148 -14.46 -10.07 12.44
N GLY A 149 -14.62 -11.39 12.35
CA GLY A 149 -15.90 -12.10 12.40
C GLY A 149 -16.60 -12.23 11.05
N SER A 150 -16.31 -11.37 10.08
CA SER A 150 -16.74 -11.49 8.68
C SER A 150 -15.99 -10.49 7.79
N PHE A 151 -16.03 -10.73 6.46
CA PHE A 151 -15.52 -9.77 5.49
C PHE A 151 -16.25 -8.41 5.56
N ASP A 152 -17.55 -8.40 5.78
CA ASP A 152 -18.31 -7.16 5.86
C ASP A 152 -17.91 -6.31 7.08
N LYS A 153 -17.68 -6.94 8.23
CA LYS A 153 -17.15 -6.24 9.42
C LYS A 153 -15.73 -5.74 9.23
N PHE A 154 -14.88 -6.51 8.54
CA PHE A 154 -13.55 -6.03 8.14
C PHE A 154 -13.68 -4.78 7.25
N LYS A 155 -14.51 -4.85 6.21
CA LYS A 155 -14.75 -3.75 5.27
C LYS A 155 -15.25 -2.49 5.99
N GLU A 156 -16.23 -2.63 6.88
CA GLU A 156 -16.74 -1.53 7.70
C GLU A 156 -15.63 -0.86 8.51
N LYS A 157 -14.81 -1.65 9.19
CA LYS A 157 -13.68 -1.15 9.98
C LYS A 157 -12.62 -0.47 9.10
N PHE A 158 -12.27 -1.06 7.97
CA PHE A 158 -11.31 -0.51 7.03
C PHE A 158 -11.78 0.83 6.43
N GLU A 159 -13.05 0.89 6.02
CA GLU A 159 -13.68 2.12 5.55
C GLU A 159 -13.74 3.19 6.63
N ALA A 160 -14.03 2.83 7.88
CA ALA A 160 -14.04 3.77 8.99
C ALA A 160 -12.67 4.42 9.19
N GLU A 161 -11.58 3.64 9.21
CA GLU A 161 -10.21 4.15 9.29
C GLU A 161 -9.86 5.08 8.12
N ALA A 162 -10.24 4.70 6.89
CA ALA A 162 -10.02 5.51 5.71
C ALA A 162 -10.79 6.85 5.76
N LYS A 163 -12.05 6.83 6.20
CA LYS A 163 -12.94 8.00 6.28
C LYS A 163 -12.54 8.97 7.39
N THR A 164 -12.11 8.43 8.53
CA THR A 164 -11.75 9.24 9.72
C THR A 164 -10.32 9.74 9.69
N ARG A 165 -9.46 9.27 8.77
CA ARG A 165 -8.11 9.78 8.61
C ARG A 165 -8.16 11.29 8.33
N PHE A 166 -7.75 12.09 9.31
CA PHE A 166 -7.66 13.54 9.16
C PHE A 166 -6.44 13.91 8.30
N GLY A 167 -6.66 14.70 7.26
CA GLY A 167 -5.62 15.07 6.30
C GLY A 167 -5.23 13.91 5.37
N SER A 168 -4.06 14.05 4.77
CA SER A 168 -3.49 13.05 3.86
C SER A 168 -2.99 11.83 4.62
N GLY A 169 -3.08 10.67 4.02
CA GLY A 169 -2.58 9.43 4.61
C GLY A 169 -3.05 8.18 3.91
N TRP A 170 -2.92 7.05 4.60
CA TRP A 170 -3.24 5.73 4.10
C TRP A 170 -4.03 4.93 5.14
N ALA A 171 -4.96 4.09 4.68
CA ALA A 171 -5.59 3.05 5.51
C ALA A 171 -4.98 1.69 5.17
N TRP A 172 -4.75 0.85 6.19
CA TRP A 172 -4.00 -0.39 6.07
C TRP A 172 -4.73 -1.59 6.67
N LEU A 173 -4.63 -2.74 5.98
CA LEU A 173 -4.75 -4.06 6.60
C LEU A 173 -3.33 -4.58 6.85
N VAL A 174 -3.05 -4.98 8.08
CA VAL A 174 -1.69 -5.32 8.53
C VAL A 174 -1.69 -6.66 9.27
N LYS A 175 -0.71 -7.51 8.97
CA LYS A 175 -0.41 -8.69 9.78
C LYS A 175 0.62 -8.35 10.85
N GLY A 176 0.23 -8.46 12.11
CA GLY A 176 1.15 -8.29 13.24
C GLY A 176 2.07 -9.49 13.43
N ALA A 177 3.13 -9.31 14.23
CA ALA A 177 4.08 -10.38 14.58
C ALA A 177 3.42 -11.59 15.29
N ASN A 178 2.28 -11.40 15.92
CA ASN A 178 1.48 -12.45 16.56
C ASN A 178 0.53 -13.18 15.57
N GLY A 179 0.67 -12.93 14.26
CA GLY A 179 -0.17 -13.51 13.21
C GLY A 179 -1.57 -12.91 13.07
N LYS A 180 -1.99 -12.03 14.00
CA LYS A 180 -3.31 -11.38 13.95
C LYS A 180 -3.34 -10.27 12.92
N LEU A 181 -4.54 -10.02 12.38
CA LEU A 181 -4.79 -8.92 11.47
C LEU A 181 -5.28 -7.68 12.22
N TYR A 182 -4.78 -6.53 11.78
CA TYR A 182 -5.12 -5.21 12.32
C TYR A 182 -5.52 -4.27 11.19
N VAL A 183 -6.39 -3.33 11.51
CA VAL A 183 -6.75 -2.23 10.62
C VAL A 183 -6.46 -0.94 11.35
N TYR A 184 -5.68 -0.06 10.71
CA TYR A 184 -5.39 1.29 11.20
C TYR A 184 -4.99 2.22 10.06
N SER A 185 -4.88 3.51 10.33
CA SER A 185 -4.44 4.51 9.34
C SER A 185 -3.15 5.20 9.77
N THR A 186 -2.36 5.65 8.79
CA THR A 186 -1.12 6.39 8.98
C THR A 186 -1.18 7.76 8.30
N PRO A 187 -0.50 8.78 8.83
CA PRO A 187 -0.45 10.10 8.19
C PRO A 187 0.54 10.12 7.02
N ASN A 188 0.31 11.04 6.09
CA ASN A 188 1.20 11.33 4.97
C ASN A 188 1.62 10.08 4.21
N GLN A 189 2.94 9.81 4.10
CA GLN A 189 3.47 8.60 3.46
C GLN A 189 4.03 7.58 4.47
N ASP A 190 3.72 7.72 5.74
CA ASP A 190 4.06 6.70 6.73
C ASP A 190 3.36 5.38 6.44
N ASN A 191 4.01 4.26 6.79
CA ASN A 191 3.48 2.94 6.55
C ASN A 191 3.83 1.95 7.70
N PRO A 192 3.22 0.74 7.69
CA PRO A 192 3.42 -0.26 8.74
C PRO A 192 4.86 -0.72 8.97
N LEU A 193 5.76 -0.57 7.99
CA LEU A 193 7.16 -0.94 8.11
C LEU A 193 7.96 0.02 8.99
N MET A 194 7.46 1.24 9.21
CA MET A 194 8.15 2.32 9.93
C MET A 194 8.08 2.12 11.45
N SER A 195 8.68 1.05 11.94
CA SER A 195 8.58 0.62 13.35
C SER A 195 9.13 1.64 14.35
N LYS A 196 10.11 2.47 13.96
CA LYS A 196 10.65 3.55 14.81
C LYS A 196 9.67 4.69 15.05
N LEU A 197 8.61 4.79 14.23
CA LEU A 197 7.52 5.74 14.37
C LEU A 197 6.31 5.18 15.14
N GLY A 198 6.43 3.98 15.68
CA GLY A 198 5.36 3.31 16.44
C GLY A 198 4.45 2.42 15.61
N PHE A 199 4.59 2.41 14.26
CA PHE A 199 3.86 1.49 13.40
C PHE A 199 4.53 0.12 13.39
N LYS A 200 3.75 -0.97 13.28
CA LYS A 200 4.30 -2.33 13.33
C LYS A 200 3.45 -3.30 12.54
N GLY A 201 4.14 -4.12 11.75
CA GLY A 201 3.57 -5.27 11.06
C GLY A 201 3.83 -5.27 9.56
N THR A 202 3.44 -6.35 8.91
CA THR A 202 3.53 -6.52 7.46
C THR A 202 2.27 -5.96 6.81
N PRO A 203 2.36 -4.94 5.96
CA PRO A 203 1.19 -4.44 5.24
C PRO A 203 0.71 -5.49 4.23
N LEU A 204 -0.59 -5.80 4.25
CA LEU A 204 -1.24 -6.72 3.32
C LEU A 204 -2.07 -5.97 2.28
N LEU A 205 -2.60 -4.80 2.65
CA LEU A 205 -3.40 -3.93 1.80
C LEU A 205 -3.20 -2.49 2.24
N GLY A 206 -3.00 -1.59 1.28
CA GLY A 206 -2.95 -0.16 1.48
C GLY A 206 -3.97 0.56 0.61
N LEU A 207 -4.66 1.55 1.16
CA LEU A 207 -5.58 2.43 0.45
C LEU A 207 -5.12 3.86 0.61
N ASP A 208 -4.84 4.50 -0.52
CA ASP A 208 -4.52 5.92 -0.59
C ASP A 208 -5.74 6.78 -0.28
N VAL A 209 -5.62 7.64 0.74
CA VAL A 209 -6.67 8.60 1.10
C VAL A 209 -6.22 10.05 0.93
N TRP A 210 -5.13 10.28 0.21
CA TRP A 210 -4.76 11.59 -0.29
C TRP A 210 -5.78 12.07 -1.33
N GLU A 211 -6.03 13.37 -1.40
CA GLU A 211 -6.99 13.94 -2.35
C GLU A 211 -6.65 13.63 -3.81
N HIS A 212 -5.37 13.59 -4.16
CA HIS A 212 -4.94 13.27 -5.53
C HIS A 212 -5.38 11.89 -6.03
N ALA A 213 -5.71 10.96 -5.13
CA ALA A 213 -6.19 9.64 -5.50
C ALA A 213 -7.64 9.62 -6.00
N TYR A 214 -8.42 10.66 -5.75
CA TYR A 214 -9.86 10.68 -6.06
C TYR A 214 -10.44 12.02 -6.51
N TYR A 215 -9.70 13.14 -6.32
CA TYR A 215 -10.25 14.49 -6.48
C TYR A 215 -10.74 14.80 -7.91
N LEU A 216 -10.01 14.40 -8.95
CA LEU A 216 -10.38 14.71 -10.33
C LEU A 216 -11.77 14.17 -10.68
N LYS A 217 -12.11 12.99 -10.20
CA LYS A 217 -13.40 12.35 -10.48
C LYS A 217 -14.49 12.69 -9.49
N TYR A 218 -14.14 12.76 -8.19
CA TYR A 218 -15.15 12.84 -7.13
C TYR A 218 -15.28 14.22 -6.53
N GLN A 219 -14.29 15.09 -6.68
CA GLN A 219 -14.25 16.47 -6.17
C GLN A 219 -14.70 16.58 -4.69
N ASN A 220 -15.24 17.73 -4.28
CA ASN A 220 -15.78 17.95 -2.92
C ASN A 220 -17.23 17.48 -2.80
#